data_c48092c07385e7238fe6a8d990ba6816
#
_entry.id   c48092c07385e7238fe6a8d990ba6816
#
_cell.length_a   1.000
_cell.length_b   1.000
_cell.length_c   1.000
_cell.angle_alpha   90.00
_cell.angle_beta   90.00
_cell.angle_gamma   90.00
#
_symmetry.space_group_name_H-M   'P 1'
#
loop_
_entity.id
_entity.type
_entity.pdbx_description
1 polymer ?
#
loop_
_entity_poly.entity_id
_entity_poly.type
_entity_poly.pdbx_seq_one_letter_code
_entity_poly.pdbx_strand_id
1 'polypeptide(L)'
;MVLACTKRQESIVPPWQSETTASDIYDLPQIEQTGEMIALTLTGPDTYYDYQGSHLGVHYLLAEQFASHLGVRLRIEVCRDTTELLRRLNAGKDADFGALSITSDSTAFGWMIGNGKPELQNALNEWYHPQLIAYAKETERQMLTQRRVIRRVHAPMLRRGVISLYDEMFKRYSRGIGWDWRLLAAQCYQESTFDPEAVSWAGAKGLMQIMPKTADHLGLPRDMITDPEQNIAAATRYLHELEHEFNYIHDRTERQNMVLASYNGGISHIQDAMRLAARDNRNAQRWDDVREYVLKLKDPQYYQDTLVHYGYMRGTETADYVDRIRARYNEYARKVRQ
;
A
#
# COMPACT_ATOMS: atom_id res chain seq x y z
N MET A 1 -50.85 66.28 -24.78
CA MET A 1 -50.26 65.55 -23.66
C MET A 1 -50.27 64.07 -24.06
N VAL A 2 -49.14 63.57 -24.61
CA VAL A 2 -49.05 62.20 -25.14
C VAL A 2 -48.08 61.46 -24.23
N LEU A 3 -48.63 60.51 -23.49
CA LEU A 3 -47.83 59.61 -22.65
C LEU A 3 -47.22 58.49 -23.54
N ALA A 4 -45.91 58.51 -23.66
CA ALA A 4 -45.16 57.43 -24.29
C ALA A 4 -44.88 56.30 -23.24
N CYS A 5 -45.54 55.16 -23.43
CA CYS A 5 -45.15 53.90 -22.72
C CYS A 5 -43.93 53.32 -23.37
N THR A 6 -42.77 53.38 -22.69
CA THR A 6 -41.57 52.60 -23.04
C THR A 6 -41.74 51.21 -22.49
N LYS A 7 -41.99 50.24 -23.37
CA LYS A 7 -41.86 48.80 -23.05
C LYS A 7 -40.35 48.47 -22.84
N ARG A 8 -39.99 48.01 -21.61
CA ARG A 8 -38.70 47.37 -21.32
C ARG A 8 -38.66 46.08 -22.10
N GLN A 9 -37.74 45.97 -23.03
CA GLN A 9 -37.42 44.73 -23.73
C GLN A 9 -36.63 43.83 -22.74
N GLU A 10 -37.26 42.78 -22.24
CA GLU A 10 -36.57 41.70 -21.54
C GLU A 10 -35.76 40.94 -22.59
N SER A 11 -34.42 40.96 -22.45
CA SER A 11 -33.53 40.15 -23.25
C SER A 11 -33.69 38.68 -22.81
N ILE A 12 -34.28 37.87 -23.67
CA ILE A 12 -34.35 36.42 -23.49
C ILE A 12 -32.92 35.89 -23.65
N VAL A 13 -32.27 35.56 -22.54
CA VAL A 13 -30.97 34.85 -22.52
C VAL A 13 -31.24 33.39 -22.94
N PRO A 14 -30.59 32.88 -23.99
CA PRO A 14 -30.77 31.49 -24.41
C PRO A 14 -30.44 30.52 -23.30
N PRO A 15 -31.10 29.35 -23.18
CA PRO A 15 -30.89 28.37 -22.10
C PRO A 15 -29.47 27.82 -21.98
N TRP A 16 -28.63 28.03 -23.00
CA TRP A 16 -27.19 27.61 -23.01
C TRP A 16 -26.21 28.72 -22.60
N GLN A 17 -26.70 29.93 -22.29
CA GLN A 17 -25.96 31.02 -21.66
C GLN A 17 -26.41 31.17 -20.19
N SER A 18 -26.45 30.10 -19.43
CA SER A 18 -26.54 30.23 -17.99
C SER A 18 -25.22 30.85 -17.50
N GLU A 19 -25.33 32.01 -16.86
CA GLU A 19 -24.29 32.57 -16.04
C GLU A 19 -23.86 31.45 -15.08
N THR A 20 -22.59 31.14 -15.06
CA THR A 20 -21.97 30.24 -14.07
C THR A 20 -22.27 30.87 -12.71
N THR A 21 -23.32 30.39 -12.07
CA THR A 21 -23.66 30.85 -10.73
C THR A 21 -22.55 30.37 -9.81
N ALA A 22 -22.20 31.18 -8.82
CA ALA A 22 -21.16 30.85 -7.80
C ALA A 22 -21.41 29.52 -7.04
N SER A 23 -22.47 28.78 -7.36
CA SER A 23 -22.83 27.47 -6.82
C SER A 23 -22.16 26.29 -7.51
N ASP A 24 -21.41 26.49 -8.62
CA ASP A 24 -20.75 25.40 -9.37
C ASP A 24 -19.23 25.27 -9.06
N ILE A 25 -18.75 26.07 -8.12
CA ILE A 25 -17.34 26.01 -7.70
C ILE A 25 -17.22 24.94 -6.61
N TYR A 26 -16.53 23.86 -6.93
CA TYR A 26 -16.17 22.83 -5.94
C TYR A 26 -14.85 23.23 -5.27
N ASP A 27 -14.94 23.79 -4.06
CA ASP A 27 -13.78 24.24 -3.25
C ASP A 27 -13.90 23.69 -1.82
N LEU A 28 -13.18 24.25 -0.86
CA LEU A 28 -13.08 23.77 0.51
C LEU A 28 -14.43 23.47 1.20
N PRO A 29 -15.48 24.35 1.09
CA PRO A 29 -16.76 24.05 1.74
C PRO A 29 -17.43 22.77 1.21
N GLN A 30 -17.30 22.49 -0.08
CA GLN A 30 -17.84 21.27 -0.69
C GLN A 30 -17.03 20.03 -0.31
N ILE A 31 -15.69 20.16 -0.18
CA ILE A 31 -14.81 19.11 0.33
C ILE A 31 -15.19 18.74 1.77
N GLU A 32 -15.38 19.74 2.63
CA GLU A 32 -15.82 19.53 4.02
C GLU A 32 -17.21 18.89 4.09
N GLN A 33 -18.13 19.33 3.24
CA GLN A 33 -19.49 18.78 3.17
C GLN A 33 -19.49 17.32 2.71
N THR A 34 -18.66 16.97 1.71
CA THR A 34 -18.55 15.58 1.23
C THR A 34 -17.78 14.69 2.21
N GLY A 35 -16.96 15.29 3.09
CA GLY A 35 -16.11 14.59 4.03
C GLY A 35 -14.96 13.83 3.37
N GLU A 36 -14.65 14.13 2.09
CA GLU A 36 -13.58 13.48 1.34
C GLU A 36 -12.76 14.48 0.55
N MET A 37 -11.44 14.36 0.62
CA MET A 37 -10.47 15.15 -0.14
C MET A 37 -9.66 14.22 -1.04
N ILE A 38 -9.54 14.54 -2.33
CA ILE A 38 -8.88 13.69 -3.33
C ILE A 38 -7.51 14.27 -3.66
N ALA A 39 -6.46 13.49 -3.42
CA ALA A 39 -5.10 13.84 -3.77
C ALA A 39 -4.56 12.95 -4.89
N LEU A 40 -4.03 13.57 -5.94
CA LEU A 40 -3.28 12.90 -6.99
C LEU A 40 -1.80 12.80 -6.60
N THR A 41 -1.18 11.67 -6.86
CA THR A 41 0.24 11.46 -6.56
C THR A 41 0.91 10.55 -7.59
N LEU A 42 2.25 10.51 -7.53
CA LEU A 42 3.06 9.52 -8.24
C LEU A 42 3.65 8.55 -7.23
N THR A 43 3.95 7.33 -7.65
CA THR A 43 4.71 6.40 -6.80
C THR A 43 6.17 6.86 -6.69
N GLY A 44 6.71 6.76 -5.48
CA GLY A 44 8.10 7.13 -5.23
C GLY A 44 8.41 7.19 -3.74
N PRO A 45 9.71 7.21 -3.37
CA PRO A 45 10.14 7.13 -1.96
C PRO A 45 9.67 8.30 -1.11
N ASP A 46 9.55 9.50 -1.69
CA ASP A 46 9.11 10.69 -0.97
C ASP A 46 7.62 10.99 -1.19
N THR A 47 7.02 10.48 -2.27
CA THR A 47 5.64 10.79 -2.65
C THR A 47 4.64 9.82 -2.03
N TYR A 48 4.59 8.60 -2.56
CA TYR A 48 3.65 7.57 -2.13
C TYR A 48 4.18 6.18 -2.47
N TYR A 49 4.11 5.25 -1.54
CA TYR A 49 4.39 3.84 -1.77
C TYR A 49 3.71 2.95 -0.73
N ASP A 50 3.45 1.71 -1.11
CA ASP A 50 2.93 0.69 -0.21
C ASP A 50 4.08 -0.03 0.51
N TYR A 51 3.93 -0.18 1.82
CA TYR A 51 4.89 -0.89 2.65
C TYR A 51 4.17 -1.68 3.74
N GLN A 52 4.26 -3.00 3.68
CA GLN A 52 3.60 -3.90 4.64
C GLN A 52 2.10 -3.61 4.84
N GLY A 53 1.40 -3.28 3.75
CA GLY A 53 -0.03 -2.97 3.77
C GLY A 53 -0.41 -1.60 4.34
N SER A 54 0.58 -0.76 4.63
CA SER A 54 0.39 0.65 4.96
C SER A 54 0.94 1.54 3.86
N HIS A 55 0.35 2.72 3.74
CA HIS A 55 0.78 3.73 2.79
C HIS A 55 1.82 4.64 3.46
N LEU A 56 2.92 4.88 2.78
CA LEU A 56 4.03 5.72 3.22
C LEU A 56 4.46 6.69 2.13
N GLY A 57 5.40 7.55 2.50
CA GLY A 57 5.91 8.66 1.72
C GLY A 57 5.66 9.98 2.45
N VAL A 58 6.63 10.87 2.45
CA VAL A 58 6.55 12.16 3.15
C VAL A 58 5.34 12.98 2.70
N HIS A 59 5.09 13.02 1.38
CA HIS A 59 3.95 13.74 0.83
C HIS A 59 2.61 13.10 1.20
N TYR A 60 2.54 11.77 1.22
CA TYR A 60 1.36 11.05 1.68
C TYR A 60 1.04 11.38 3.15
N LEU A 61 2.03 11.28 4.03
CA LEU A 61 1.85 11.55 5.46
C LEU A 61 1.43 13.01 5.73
N LEU A 62 1.95 13.95 4.96
CA LEU A 62 1.53 15.35 5.02
C LEU A 62 0.08 15.54 4.52
N ALA A 63 -0.28 14.88 3.43
CA ALA A 63 -1.65 14.93 2.90
C ALA A 63 -2.67 14.36 3.91
N GLU A 64 -2.30 13.27 4.57
CA GLU A 64 -3.13 12.66 5.62
C GLU A 64 -3.29 13.58 6.85
N GLN A 65 -2.21 14.26 7.25
CA GLN A 65 -2.26 15.26 8.32
C GLN A 65 -3.13 16.46 7.94
N PHE A 66 -3.03 16.95 6.71
CA PHE A 66 -3.84 18.06 6.24
C PHE A 66 -5.32 17.67 6.15
N ALA A 67 -5.65 16.50 5.60
CA ALA A 67 -7.03 15.99 5.59
C ALA A 67 -7.60 15.85 7.02
N SER A 68 -6.78 15.33 7.93
CA SER A 68 -7.16 15.23 9.35
C SER A 68 -7.39 16.60 9.99
N HIS A 69 -6.59 17.61 9.64
CA HIS A 69 -6.76 18.98 10.11
C HIS A 69 -8.09 19.59 9.64
N LEU A 70 -8.49 19.30 8.40
CA LEU A 70 -9.78 19.73 7.85
C LEU A 70 -10.96 18.86 8.34
N GLY A 71 -10.70 17.75 9.05
CA GLY A 71 -11.74 16.83 9.49
C GLY A 71 -12.34 15.97 8.36
N VAL A 72 -11.65 15.82 7.25
CA VAL A 72 -12.08 15.04 6.09
C VAL A 72 -11.23 13.78 5.89
N ARG A 73 -11.74 12.83 5.12
CA ARG A 73 -11.00 11.62 4.74
C ARG A 73 -10.14 11.88 3.50
N LEU A 74 -8.89 11.46 3.53
CA LEU A 74 -8.02 11.48 2.36
C LEU A 74 -8.30 10.28 1.44
N ARG A 75 -8.51 10.53 0.15
CA ARG A 75 -8.47 9.54 -0.93
C ARG A 75 -7.27 9.83 -1.83
N ILE A 76 -6.34 8.87 -1.91
CA ILE A 76 -5.19 8.95 -2.80
C ILE A 76 -5.51 8.27 -4.11
N GLU A 77 -5.18 8.94 -5.22
CA GLU A 77 -5.20 8.37 -6.56
C GLU A 77 -3.83 8.51 -7.22
N VAL A 78 -3.27 7.37 -7.58
CA VAL A 78 -1.93 7.29 -8.17
C VAL A 78 -2.04 7.50 -9.68
N CYS A 79 -1.33 8.50 -10.19
CA CYS A 79 -1.20 8.77 -11.61
C CYS A 79 0.02 8.02 -12.17
N ARG A 80 -0.06 7.65 -13.44
CA ARG A 80 1.03 6.95 -14.14
C ARG A 80 2.25 7.85 -14.33
N ASP A 81 2.03 9.11 -14.64
CA ASP A 81 3.08 10.11 -14.89
C ASP A 81 2.60 11.53 -14.56
N THR A 82 3.55 12.47 -14.58
CA THR A 82 3.28 13.90 -14.32
C THR A 82 2.30 14.50 -15.31
N THR A 83 2.30 14.04 -16.57
CA THR A 83 1.39 14.56 -17.62
C THR A 83 -0.05 14.22 -17.29
N GLU A 84 -0.31 12.99 -16.89
CA GLU A 84 -1.64 12.56 -16.45
C GLU A 84 -2.08 13.33 -15.20
N LEU A 85 -1.18 13.47 -14.22
CA LEU A 85 -1.47 14.21 -12.98
C LEU A 85 -1.87 15.65 -13.29
N LEU A 86 -1.07 16.37 -14.09
CA LEU A 86 -1.35 17.76 -14.47
C LEU A 86 -2.63 17.89 -15.28
N ARG A 87 -2.87 16.97 -16.22
CA ARG A 87 -4.11 16.97 -17.01
C ARG A 87 -5.34 16.82 -16.13
N ARG A 88 -5.32 15.88 -15.19
CA ARG A 88 -6.44 15.62 -14.26
C ARG A 88 -6.65 16.80 -13.31
N LEU A 89 -5.57 17.33 -12.74
CA LEU A 89 -5.62 18.46 -11.83
C LEU A 89 -6.19 19.72 -12.50
N ASN A 90 -5.77 19.99 -13.76
CA ASN A 90 -6.26 21.13 -14.54
C ASN A 90 -7.72 20.96 -14.99
N ALA A 91 -8.21 19.73 -15.11
CA ALA A 91 -9.60 19.47 -15.43
C ALA A 91 -10.56 19.88 -14.27
N GLY A 92 -10.04 20.01 -13.04
CA GLY A 92 -10.72 20.61 -11.89
C GLY A 92 -11.91 19.82 -11.32
N LYS A 93 -12.22 18.63 -11.90
CA LYS A 93 -13.40 17.85 -11.54
C LYS A 93 -13.13 16.63 -10.68
N ASP A 94 -11.89 16.07 -10.77
CA ASP A 94 -11.59 14.75 -10.25
C ASP A 94 -10.54 14.77 -9.14
N ALA A 95 -10.01 15.95 -8.78
CA ALA A 95 -8.97 16.05 -7.76
C ALA A 95 -8.91 17.43 -7.13
N ASP A 96 -8.50 17.47 -5.87
CA ASP A 96 -8.40 18.70 -5.10
C ASP A 96 -6.98 19.26 -5.16
N PHE A 97 -5.97 18.39 -5.06
CA PHE A 97 -4.58 18.79 -5.22
C PHE A 97 -3.70 17.65 -5.75
N GLY A 98 -2.50 18.01 -6.23
CA GLY A 98 -1.47 17.08 -6.68
C GLY A 98 -0.21 17.21 -5.84
N ALA A 99 0.23 16.12 -5.22
CA ALA A 99 1.47 16.02 -4.51
C ALA A 99 2.60 15.63 -5.48
N LEU A 100 3.40 16.60 -5.91
CA LEU A 100 4.59 16.39 -6.72
C LEU A 100 5.82 16.26 -5.83
N SER A 101 6.89 15.65 -6.37
CA SER A 101 8.18 15.57 -5.68
C SER A 101 8.71 16.97 -5.37
N ILE A 102 9.20 17.20 -4.15
CA ILE A 102 9.87 18.45 -3.77
C ILE A 102 11.18 18.54 -4.55
N THR A 103 11.27 19.43 -5.53
CA THR A 103 12.54 19.83 -6.09
C THR A 103 13.11 20.98 -5.27
N SER A 104 14.43 21.02 -5.10
CA SER A 104 15.15 21.96 -4.23
C SER A 104 14.93 23.45 -4.52
N ASP A 105 14.32 23.80 -5.64
CA ASP A 105 14.17 25.18 -6.13
C ASP A 105 12.73 25.69 -6.10
N SER A 106 11.74 24.89 -5.67
CA SER A 106 10.37 25.36 -5.58
C SER A 106 10.02 25.79 -4.16
N THR A 107 9.46 26.97 -4.08
CA THR A 107 8.87 27.49 -2.85
C THR A 107 8.09 26.44 -2.10
N ALA A 108 8.61 26.07 -1.00
CA ALA A 108 8.07 25.46 0.19
C ALA A 108 7.39 24.08 0.09
N PHE A 109 6.62 23.69 -0.93
CA PHE A 109 5.81 22.47 -0.78
C PHE A 109 5.66 21.59 -2.02
N GLY A 110 5.86 22.11 -3.22
CA GLY A 110 5.75 21.34 -4.46
C GLY A 110 4.37 20.77 -4.76
N TRP A 111 3.35 21.13 -4.00
CA TRP A 111 1.98 20.74 -4.25
C TRP A 111 1.27 21.73 -5.18
N MET A 112 0.44 21.22 -6.04
CA MET A 112 -0.40 22.00 -6.93
C MET A 112 -1.86 21.83 -6.52
N ILE A 113 -2.55 22.94 -6.38
CA ILE A 113 -3.98 22.95 -6.11
C ILE A 113 -4.75 22.91 -7.43
N GLY A 114 -5.86 22.20 -7.45
CA GLY A 114 -6.77 22.16 -8.60
C GLY A 114 -7.31 23.55 -8.96
N ASN A 115 -7.53 23.79 -10.25
CA ASN A 115 -8.04 25.07 -10.70
C ASN A 115 -9.38 25.42 -10.04
N GLY A 116 -9.53 26.68 -9.64
CA GLY A 116 -10.79 27.21 -9.06
C GLY A 116 -10.99 26.88 -7.58
N LYS A 117 -9.91 26.55 -6.82
CA LYS A 117 -9.99 26.21 -5.39
C LYS A 117 -9.17 27.17 -4.50
N PRO A 118 -9.53 28.48 -4.48
CA PRO A 118 -8.77 29.47 -3.70
C PRO A 118 -8.92 29.28 -2.19
N GLU A 119 -10.05 28.78 -1.68
CA GLU A 119 -10.25 28.57 -0.25
C GLU A 119 -9.40 27.38 0.24
N LEU A 120 -9.35 26.29 -0.52
CA LEU A 120 -8.46 25.16 -0.23
C LEU A 120 -6.99 25.60 -0.24
N GLN A 121 -6.60 26.45 -1.21
CA GLN A 121 -5.25 26.99 -1.29
C GLN A 121 -4.90 27.84 -0.06
N ASN A 122 -5.81 28.69 0.39
CA ASN A 122 -5.62 29.52 1.57
C ASN A 122 -5.49 28.63 2.83
N ALA A 123 -6.39 27.67 3.02
CA ALA A 123 -6.34 26.74 4.14
C ALA A 123 -5.02 25.95 4.17
N LEU A 124 -4.54 25.50 3.01
CA LEU A 124 -3.24 24.80 2.92
C LEU A 124 -2.08 25.72 3.30
N ASN A 125 -2.06 26.97 2.83
CA ASN A 125 -1.01 27.92 3.14
C ASN A 125 -1.01 28.35 4.62
N GLU A 126 -2.17 28.45 5.25
CA GLU A 126 -2.29 28.74 6.69
C GLU A 126 -1.85 27.56 7.56
N TRP A 127 -2.17 26.34 7.15
CA TRP A 127 -1.78 25.13 7.87
C TRP A 127 -0.30 24.80 7.71
N TYR A 128 0.28 25.06 6.54
CA TYR A 128 1.64 24.63 6.23
C TYR A 128 2.71 25.43 6.96
N HIS A 129 3.64 24.70 7.56
CA HIS A 129 4.91 25.25 8.06
C HIS A 129 6.04 24.21 7.92
N PRO A 130 7.31 24.63 7.76
CA PRO A 130 8.42 23.72 7.41
C PRO A 130 8.66 22.58 8.41
N GLN A 131 8.30 22.73 9.70
CA GLN A 131 8.46 21.68 10.68
C GLN A 131 7.58 20.45 10.38
N LEU A 132 6.48 20.59 9.64
CA LEU A 132 5.62 19.48 9.23
C LEU A 132 6.38 18.46 8.37
N ILE A 133 7.28 18.92 7.49
CA ILE A 133 8.13 18.03 6.70
C ILE A 133 9.05 17.23 7.62
N ALA A 134 9.70 17.89 8.57
CA ALA A 134 10.59 17.21 9.53
C ALA A 134 9.82 16.19 10.36
N TYR A 135 8.61 16.52 10.78
CA TYR A 135 7.74 15.62 11.52
C TYR A 135 7.30 14.42 10.66
N ALA A 136 6.88 14.65 9.41
CA ALA A 136 6.49 13.56 8.50
C ALA A 136 7.66 12.60 8.22
N LYS A 137 8.88 13.14 7.97
CA LYS A 137 10.10 12.33 7.80
C LYS A 137 10.43 11.51 9.04
N GLU A 138 10.32 12.11 10.21
CA GLU A 138 10.57 11.40 11.48
C GLU A 138 9.50 10.32 11.73
N THR A 139 8.23 10.61 11.44
CA THR A 139 7.13 9.65 11.52
C THR A 139 7.37 8.47 10.59
N GLU A 140 7.73 8.74 9.33
CA GLU A 140 8.07 7.68 8.38
C GLU A 140 9.26 6.85 8.87
N ARG A 141 10.34 7.52 9.34
CA ARG A 141 11.51 6.84 9.90
C ARG A 141 11.14 5.93 11.08
N GLN A 142 10.28 6.40 11.96
CA GLN A 142 9.80 5.60 13.10
C GLN A 142 8.99 4.40 12.62
N MET A 143 8.07 4.59 11.69
CA MET A 143 7.29 3.50 11.09
C MET A 143 8.21 2.45 10.44
N LEU A 144 9.26 2.87 9.72
CA LEU A 144 10.22 1.99 9.08
C LEU A 144 11.19 1.30 10.04
N THR A 145 11.50 1.93 11.17
CA THR A 145 12.46 1.42 12.16
C THR A 145 11.80 0.76 13.35
N GLN A 146 10.51 0.92 13.53
CA GLN A 146 9.78 0.34 14.64
C GLN A 146 9.85 -1.18 14.54
N ARG A 147 10.84 -1.75 15.24
CA ARG A 147 10.92 -3.19 15.41
C ARG A 147 9.65 -3.64 16.11
N ARG A 148 8.99 -4.64 15.54
CA ARG A 148 7.92 -5.35 16.23
C ARG A 148 8.41 -5.64 17.64
N VAL A 149 7.70 -5.15 18.66
CA VAL A 149 7.93 -5.59 20.05
C VAL A 149 7.38 -7.02 20.12
N ILE A 150 8.14 -7.95 19.55
CA ILE A 150 7.81 -9.35 19.58
C ILE A 150 8.20 -9.84 20.98
N ARG A 151 7.23 -10.05 21.82
CA ARG A 151 7.43 -10.86 23.02
C ARG A 151 7.87 -12.23 22.51
N ARG A 152 9.07 -12.67 22.90
CA ARG A 152 9.53 -14.05 22.64
C ARG A 152 8.73 -15.01 23.51
N VAL A 153 7.45 -15.17 23.18
CA VAL A 153 6.50 -15.94 24.01
C VAL A 153 6.80 -17.43 23.88
N HIS A 154 7.29 -17.88 22.71
CA HIS A 154 7.50 -19.31 22.45
C HIS A 154 8.76 -19.56 21.62
N ALA A 155 9.88 -19.82 22.29
CA ALA A 155 11.08 -20.27 21.59
C ALA A 155 10.86 -21.71 21.07
N PRO A 156 11.29 -22.04 19.83
CA PRO A 156 11.19 -23.39 19.28
C PRO A 156 11.91 -24.42 20.17
N MET A 157 11.22 -25.52 20.48
CA MET A 157 11.78 -26.64 21.27
C MET A 157 12.33 -27.72 20.33
N LEU A 158 13.17 -27.36 19.37
CA LEU A 158 13.64 -28.23 18.27
C LEU A 158 14.34 -29.51 18.76
N ARG A 159 14.99 -29.48 19.93
CA ARG A 159 15.60 -30.67 20.51
C ARG A 159 14.60 -31.76 20.92
N ARG A 160 13.34 -31.40 21.08
CA ARG A 160 12.23 -32.30 21.40
C ARG A 160 11.38 -32.63 20.16
N GLY A 161 11.81 -32.23 18.97
CA GLY A 161 11.03 -32.42 17.73
C GLY A 161 9.77 -31.57 17.61
N VAL A 162 9.67 -30.48 18.37
CA VAL A 162 8.54 -29.53 18.40
C VAL A 162 9.03 -28.17 17.93
N ILE A 163 8.32 -27.56 16.99
CA ILE A 163 8.61 -26.19 16.53
C ILE A 163 7.86 -25.17 17.38
N SER A 164 6.56 -25.40 17.61
CA SER A 164 5.69 -24.50 18.36
C SER A 164 4.51 -25.24 19.01
N LEU A 165 3.72 -24.50 19.78
CA LEU A 165 2.44 -25.02 20.31
C LEU A 165 1.40 -25.22 19.21
N TYR A 166 1.62 -24.67 18.00
CA TYR A 166 0.69 -24.67 16.90
C TYR A 166 1.00 -25.72 15.82
N ASP A 167 1.95 -26.63 16.06
CA ASP A 167 2.42 -27.60 15.07
C ASP A 167 1.26 -28.43 14.47
N GLU A 168 0.29 -28.87 15.27
CA GLU A 168 -0.84 -29.64 14.79
C GLU A 168 -1.77 -28.79 13.89
N MET A 169 -1.92 -27.48 14.15
CA MET A 169 -2.62 -26.57 13.27
C MET A 169 -1.89 -26.41 11.95
N PHE A 170 -0.57 -26.19 11.99
CA PHE A 170 0.24 -26.10 10.76
C PHE A 170 0.16 -27.38 9.92
N LYS A 171 0.23 -28.56 10.53
CA LYS A 171 0.04 -29.84 9.83
C LYS A 171 -1.33 -29.99 9.19
N ARG A 172 -2.38 -29.52 9.87
CA ARG A 172 -3.76 -29.56 9.36
C ARG A 172 -3.93 -28.65 8.13
N TYR A 173 -3.58 -27.39 8.29
CA TYR A 173 -3.86 -26.36 7.29
C TYR A 173 -2.89 -26.37 6.10
N SER A 174 -1.65 -26.75 6.27
CA SER A 174 -0.67 -26.86 5.18
C SER A 174 -1.04 -27.91 4.12
N ARG A 175 -1.83 -28.94 4.50
CA ARG A 175 -2.30 -29.96 3.56
C ARG A 175 -3.15 -29.40 2.43
N GLY A 176 -4.00 -28.41 2.74
CA GLY A 176 -4.89 -27.77 1.78
C GLY A 176 -4.16 -27.01 0.68
N ILE A 177 -2.96 -26.50 0.95
CA ILE A 177 -2.10 -25.80 -0.01
C ILE A 177 -0.95 -26.68 -0.51
N GLY A 178 -0.88 -27.93 -0.05
CA GLY A 178 0.16 -28.87 -0.40
C GLY A 178 1.55 -28.49 0.10
N TRP A 179 1.70 -27.62 1.08
CA TRP A 179 3.01 -27.22 1.65
C TRP A 179 3.49 -28.20 2.71
N ASP A 180 4.79 -28.22 2.91
CA ASP A 180 5.36 -28.78 4.12
C ASP A 180 4.97 -27.88 5.30
N TRP A 181 4.38 -28.46 6.34
CA TRP A 181 3.92 -27.71 7.51
C TRP A 181 5.04 -26.92 8.20
N ARG A 182 6.30 -27.39 8.10
CA ARG A 182 7.48 -26.71 8.65
C ARG A 182 7.80 -25.42 7.91
N LEU A 183 7.44 -25.31 6.61
CA LEU A 183 7.54 -24.05 5.86
C LEU A 183 6.52 -23.04 6.35
N LEU A 184 5.27 -23.47 6.58
CA LEU A 184 4.23 -22.61 7.15
C LEU A 184 4.61 -22.16 8.58
N ALA A 185 5.18 -23.07 9.40
CA ALA A 185 5.69 -22.72 10.72
C ALA A 185 6.88 -21.73 10.65
N ALA A 186 7.77 -21.87 9.66
CA ALA A 186 8.87 -20.95 9.43
C ALA A 186 8.37 -19.54 9.05
N GLN A 187 7.34 -19.47 8.23
CA GLN A 187 6.66 -18.22 7.89
C GLN A 187 6.04 -17.60 9.15
N CYS A 188 5.25 -18.35 9.91
CA CYS A 188 4.63 -17.85 11.15
C CYS A 188 5.68 -17.32 12.15
N TYR A 189 6.82 -17.99 12.27
CA TYR A 189 7.91 -17.47 13.10
C TYR A 189 8.44 -16.14 12.58
N GLN A 190 8.58 -15.97 11.27
CA GLN A 190 9.01 -14.71 10.67
C GLN A 190 7.98 -13.61 10.88
N GLU A 191 6.69 -13.95 10.88
CA GLU A 191 5.59 -13.02 11.07
C GLU A 191 5.46 -12.54 12.51
N SER A 192 5.41 -13.43 13.49
CA SER A 192 5.08 -13.09 14.88
C SER A 192 5.99 -13.72 15.94
N THR A 193 6.94 -14.59 15.56
CA THR A 193 7.64 -15.49 16.51
C THR A 193 6.67 -16.34 17.35
N PHE A 194 5.56 -16.76 16.71
CA PHE A 194 4.45 -17.52 17.32
C PHE A 194 3.67 -16.76 18.40
N ASP A 195 3.64 -15.43 18.38
CA ASP A 195 2.84 -14.62 19.28
C ASP A 195 1.44 -14.36 18.66
N PRO A 196 0.36 -14.93 19.21
CA PRO A 196 -0.99 -14.74 18.69
C PRO A 196 -1.51 -13.31 18.90
N GLU A 197 -0.95 -12.58 19.89
CA GLU A 197 -1.33 -11.21 20.20
C GLU A 197 -0.45 -10.17 19.49
N ALA A 198 0.44 -10.62 18.59
CA ALA A 198 1.33 -9.72 17.88
C ALA A 198 0.54 -8.72 17.04
N VAL A 199 0.87 -7.44 17.20
CA VAL A 199 0.32 -6.34 16.39
C VAL A 199 1.48 -5.57 15.80
N SER A 200 1.51 -5.44 14.47
CA SER A 200 2.48 -4.57 13.81
C SER A 200 2.05 -3.11 13.89
N TRP A 201 2.99 -2.20 13.69
CA TRP A 201 2.69 -0.77 13.56
C TRP A 201 1.72 -0.47 12.41
N ALA A 202 1.74 -1.28 11.34
CA ALA A 202 0.83 -1.20 10.20
C ALA A 202 -0.58 -1.78 10.48
N GLY A 203 -0.80 -2.34 11.68
CA GLY A 203 -2.06 -2.92 12.08
C GLY A 203 -2.27 -4.39 11.69
N ALA A 204 -1.25 -5.08 11.15
CA ALA A 204 -1.30 -6.51 10.95
C ALA A 204 -1.36 -7.24 12.30
N LYS A 205 -2.14 -8.31 12.40
CA LYS A 205 -2.44 -8.98 13.68
C LYS A 205 -2.28 -10.49 13.63
N GLY A 206 -1.93 -11.05 14.79
CA GLY A 206 -1.95 -12.48 15.06
C GLY A 206 -0.72 -13.22 14.54
N LEU A 207 -0.79 -14.54 14.60
CA LEU A 207 0.32 -15.46 14.27
C LEU A 207 0.92 -15.24 12.89
N MET A 208 0.08 -15.03 11.88
CA MET A 208 0.44 -14.88 10.48
C MET A 208 0.36 -13.43 10.00
N GLN A 209 0.20 -12.47 10.92
CA GLN A 209 0.20 -11.04 10.63
C GLN A 209 -0.77 -10.64 9.50
N ILE A 210 -2.04 -10.96 9.67
CA ILE A 210 -3.07 -10.63 8.69
C ILE A 210 -3.46 -9.16 8.83
N MET A 211 -3.43 -8.42 7.71
CA MET A 211 -3.91 -7.05 7.63
C MET A 211 -5.44 -7.00 7.73
N PRO A 212 -6.04 -5.96 8.34
CA PRO A 212 -7.49 -5.82 8.45
C PRO A 212 -8.22 -5.91 7.10
N LYS A 213 -7.69 -5.28 6.05
CA LYS A 213 -8.26 -5.37 4.69
C LYS A 213 -8.21 -6.79 4.13
N THR A 214 -7.12 -7.52 4.40
CA THR A 214 -6.99 -8.93 4.00
C THR A 214 -7.94 -9.82 4.79
N ALA A 215 -8.15 -9.55 6.08
CA ALA A 215 -9.15 -10.25 6.90
C ALA A 215 -10.56 -10.07 6.32
N ASP A 216 -10.94 -8.85 5.96
CA ASP A 216 -12.22 -8.53 5.33
C ASP A 216 -12.39 -9.31 4.01
N HIS A 217 -11.37 -9.30 3.14
CA HIS A 217 -11.36 -10.06 1.87
C HIS A 217 -11.55 -11.57 2.09
N LEU A 218 -10.89 -12.12 3.10
CA LEU A 218 -10.95 -13.54 3.42
C LEU A 218 -12.18 -13.94 4.27
N GLY A 219 -13.05 -13.00 4.61
CA GLY A 219 -14.21 -13.23 5.46
C GLY A 219 -13.85 -13.62 6.91
N LEU A 220 -12.69 -13.16 7.41
CA LEU A 220 -12.27 -13.35 8.80
C LEU A 220 -12.80 -12.19 9.65
N PRO A 221 -13.70 -12.44 10.62
CA PRO A 221 -14.17 -11.39 11.52
C PRO A 221 -13.03 -10.71 12.27
N ARG A 222 -13.09 -9.39 12.40
CA ARG A 222 -11.97 -8.58 12.95
C ARG A 222 -11.66 -8.88 14.41
N ASP A 223 -12.63 -9.33 15.18
CA ASP A 223 -12.49 -9.80 16.55
C ASP A 223 -11.87 -11.20 16.67
N MET A 224 -11.85 -11.96 15.57
CA MET A 224 -11.25 -13.29 15.49
C MET A 224 -9.84 -13.28 14.88
N ILE A 225 -9.30 -12.12 14.50
CA ILE A 225 -7.97 -12.04 13.83
C ILE A 225 -6.85 -12.56 14.74
N THR A 226 -6.95 -12.42 16.07
CA THR A 226 -5.93 -12.90 17.02
C THR A 226 -6.19 -14.35 17.48
N ASP A 227 -7.32 -14.96 17.11
CA ASP A 227 -7.54 -16.38 17.37
C ASP A 227 -6.55 -17.22 16.55
N PRO A 228 -5.74 -18.08 17.19
CA PRO A 228 -4.69 -18.83 16.52
C PRO A 228 -5.17 -19.68 15.35
N GLU A 229 -6.28 -20.39 15.52
CA GLU A 229 -6.79 -21.29 14.48
C GLU A 229 -7.39 -20.52 13.30
N GLN A 230 -8.18 -19.48 13.58
CA GLN A 230 -8.81 -18.66 12.56
C GLN A 230 -7.75 -17.87 11.78
N ASN A 231 -6.72 -17.37 12.45
CA ASN A 231 -5.63 -16.64 11.83
C ASN A 231 -4.81 -17.52 10.87
N ILE A 232 -4.42 -18.74 11.32
CA ILE A 232 -3.70 -19.71 10.46
C ILE A 232 -4.60 -20.15 9.29
N ALA A 233 -5.87 -20.43 9.54
CA ALA A 233 -6.82 -20.82 8.50
C ALA A 233 -7.00 -19.73 7.43
N ALA A 234 -7.13 -18.48 7.84
CA ALA A 234 -7.24 -17.35 6.91
C ALA A 234 -5.95 -17.14 6.13
N ALA A 235 -4.79 -17.19 6.78
CA ALA A 235 -3.51 -17.07 6.10
C ALA A 235 -3.31 -18.18 5.05
N THR A 236 -3.72 -19.42 5.35
CA THR A 236 -3.62 -20.49 4.36
C THR A 236 -4.60 -20.36 3.21
N ARG A 237 -5.78 -19.74 3.39
CA ARG A 237 -6.64 -19.36 2.27
C ARG A 237 -5.97 -18.34 1.36
N TYR A 238 -5.35 -17.31 1.94
CA TYR A 238 -4.62 -16.32 1.16
C TYR A 238 -3.42 -16.93 0.42
N LEU A 239 -2.65 -17.79 1.09
CA LEU A 239 -1.57 -18.54 0.45
C LEU A 239 -2.08 -19.41 -0.71
N HIS A 240 -3.27 -20.01 -0.58
CA HIS A 240 -3.90 -20.78 -1.65
C HIS A 240 -4.26 -19.90 -2.86
N GLU A 241 -4.79 -18.71 -2.63
CA GLU A 241 -5.05 -17.74 -3.70
C GLU A 241 -3.75 -17.38 -4.43
N LEU A 242 -2.68 -17.06 -3.69
CA LEU A 242 -1.37 -16.76 -4.27
C LEU A 242 -0.75 -17.96 -5.01
N GLU A 243 -0.89 -19.18 -4.49
CA GLU A 243 -0.45 -20.41 -5.19
C GLU A 243 -1.19 -20.59 -6.53
N HIS A 244 -2.48 -20.24 -6.56
CA HIS A 244 -3.27 -20.30 -7.80
C HIS A 244 -2.79 -19.28 -8.83
N GLU A 245 -2.44 -18.07 -8.41
CA GLU A 245 -1.90 -17.03 -9.30
C GLU A 245 -0.57 -17.42 -9.95
N PHE A 246 0.25 -18.23 -9.27
CA PHE A 246 1.55 -18.70 -9.77
C PHE A 246 1.54 -20.17 -10.22
N ASN A 247 0.37 -20.78 -10.48
CA ASN A 247 0.25 -22.20 -10.82
C ASN A 247 1.02 -22.64 -12.10
N TYR A 248 1.31 -21.68 -12.98
CA TYR A 248 2.11 -21.88 -14.19
C TYR A 248 3.61 -22.09 -13.92
N ILE A 249 4.10 -21.79 -12.69
CA ILE A 249 5.46 -22.09 -12.27
C ILE A 249 5.49 -23.54 -11.79
N HIS A 250 6.08 -24.42 -12.59
CA HIS A 250 6.08 -25.87 -12.31
C HIS A 250 7.01 -26.26 -11.16
N ASP A 251 8.16 -25.59 -11.03
CA ASP A 251 9.04 -25.82 -9.87
C ASP A 251 8.36 -25.32 -8.60
N ARG A 252 8.13 -26.25 -7.70
CA ARG A 252 7.40 -26.00 -6.45
C ARG A 252 8.15 -25.03 -5.52
N THR A 253 9.47 -25.12 -5.48
CA THR A 253 10.28 -24.24 -4.63
C THR A 253 10.25 -22.81 -5.15
N GLU A 254 10.40 -22.65 -6.47
CA GLU A 254 10.34 -21.35 -7.12
C GLU A 254 8.94 -20.70 -6.95
N ARG A 255 7.88 -21.49 -7.18
CA ARG A 255 6.51 -21.01 -6.95
C ARG A 255 6.29 -20.56 -5.50
N GLN A 256 6.70 -21.37 -4.51
CA GLN A 256 6.60 -21.00 -3.10
C GLN A 256 7.40 -19.74 -2.76
N ASN A 257 8.55 -19.49 -3.40
CA ASN A 257 9.31 -18.26 -3.21
C ASN A 257 8.52 -17.03 -3.71
N MET A 258 7.88 -17.14 -4.89
CA MET A 258 7.02 -16.07 -5.42
C MET A 258 5.82 -15.82 -4.51
N VAL A 259 5.20 -16.88 -4.00
CA VAL A 259 4.08 -16.79 -3.05
C VAL A 259 4.50 -16.10 -1.74
N LEU A 260 5.62 -16.50 -1.15
CA LEU A 260 6.16 -15.86 0.07
C LEU A 260 6.49 -14.38 -0.17
N ALA A 261 7.12 -14.07 -1.31
CA ALA A 261 7.43 -12.69 -1.67
C ALA A 261 6.15 -11.86 -1.84
N SER A 262 5.12 -12.44 -2.47
CA SER A 262 3.83 -11.78 -2.70
C SER A 262 3.04 -11.58 -1.41
N TYR A 263 3.14 -12.52 -0.46
CA TYR A 263 2.51 -12.39 0.85
C TYR A 263 3.03 -11.18 1.62
N ASN A 264 4.34 -10.93 1.57
CA ASN A 264 4.99 -9.82 2.26
C ASN A 264 4.93 -8.50 1.48
N GLY A 265 5.27 -8.54 0.18
CA GLY A 265 5.48 -7.34 -0.64
C GLY A 265 4.33 -6.99 -1.59
N GLY A 266 3.29 -7.84 -1.64
CA GLY A 266 2.16 -7.69 -2.56
C GLY A 266 2.43 -8.30 -3.94
N ILE A 267 1.45 -9.05 -4.42
CA ILE A 267 1.54 -9.79 -5.69
C ILE A 267 1.84 -8.89 -6.89
N SER A 268 1.29 -7.70 -6.90
CA SER A 268 1.41 -6.75 -8.02
C SER A 268 2.84 -6.30 -8.25
N HIS A 269 3.59 -6.03 -7.18
CA HIS A 269 5.01 -5.67 -7.27
C HIS A 269 5.88 -6.87 -7.70
N ILE A 270 5.54 -8.07 -7.25
CA ILE A 270 6.27 -9.28 -7.70
C ILE A 270 6.02 -9.53 -9.19
N GLN A 271 4.81 -9.34 -9.68
CA GLN A 271 4.49 -9.40 -11.10
C GLN A 271 5.22 -8.31 -11.92
N ASP A 272 5.39 -7.10 -11.38
CA ASP A 272 6.21 -6.04 -11.98
C ASP A 272 7.67 -6.49 -12.11
N ALA A 273 8.24 -7.03 -11.04
CA ALA A 273 9.60 -7.57 -11.05
C ALA A 273 9.78 -8.70 -12.06
N MET A 274 8.78 -9.59 -12.19
CA MET A 274 8.78 -10.67 -13.18
C MET A 274 8.75 -10.15 -14.62
N ARG A 275 7.96 -9.10 -14.90
CA ARG A 275 7.93 -8.46 -16.23
C ARG A 275 9.28 -7.85 -16.61
N LEU A 276 9.93 -7.16 -15.66
CA LEU A 276 11.27 -6.61 -15.84
C LEU A 276 12.31 -7.72 -16.07
N ALA A 277 12.26 -8.80 -15.29
CA ALA A 277 13.14 -9.95 -15.47
C ALA A 277 12.99 -10.56 -16.88
N ALA A 278 11.75 -10.78 -17.33
CA ALA A 278 11.47 -11.29 -18.66
C ALA A 278 11.97 -10.36 -19.78
N ARG A 279 11.79 -9.03 -19.64
CA ARG A 279 12.32 -8.01 -20.56
C ARG A 279 13.82 -8.17 -20.76
N ASP A 280 14.55 -8.38 -19.66
CA ASP A 280 16.02 -8.47 -19.67
C ASP A 280 16.53 -9.90 -19.94
N ASN A 281 15.67 -10.78 -20.52
CA ASN A 281 15.97 -12.17 -20.84
C ASN A 281 16.40 -13.03 -19.64
N ARG A 282 15.92 -12.68 -18.44
CA ARG A 282 16.06 -13.50 -17.23
C ARG A 282 14.86 -14.44 -17.08
N ASN A 283 15.02 -15.48 -16.31
CA ASN A 283 13.93 -16.41 -16.06
C ASN A 283 12.93 -15.85 -15.04
N ALA A 284 11.80 -15.32 -15.52
CA ALA A 284 10.75 -14.76 -14.69
C ALA A 284 10.04 -15.79 -13.77
N GLN A 285 10.33 -17.09 -13.90
CA GLN A 285 9.82 -18.15 -13.04
C GLN A 285 10.84 -18.63 -12.00
N ARG A 286 12.02 -17.99 -11.94
CA ARG A 286 13.08 -18.31 -10.99
C ARG A 286 13.27 -17.18 -9.98
N TRP A 287 13.18 -17.49 -8.71
CA TRP A 287 13.23 -16.47 -7.65
C TRP A 287 14.52 -15.66 -7.66
N ASP A 288 15.67 -16.29 -7.82
CA ASP A 288 16.94 -15.56 -7.85
C ASP A 288 16.99 -14.47 -8.94
N ASP A 289 16.41 -14.75 -10.12
CA ASP A 289 16.33 -13.80 -11.22
C ASP A 289 15.32 -12.69 -10.91
N VAL A 290 14.13 -13.03 -10.39
CA VAL A 290 13.08 -12.05 -10.05
C VAL A 290 13.46 -11.20 -8.84
N ARG A 291 14.10 -11.80 -7.85
CA ARG A 291 14.61 -11.12 -6.65
C ARG A 291 15.51 -9.92 -6.98
N GLU A 292 16.33 -10.03 -8.02
CA GLU A 292 17.17 -8.92 -8.48
C GLU A 292 16.31 -7.70 -8.86
N TYR A 293 15.18 -7.91 -9.54
CA TYR A 293 14.28 -6.84 -9.96
C TYR A 293 13.38 -6.35 -8.82
N VAL A 294 13.00 -7.21 -7.89
CA VAL A 294 12.38 -6.77 -6.64
C VAL A 294 13.26 -5.74 -5.93
N LEU A 295 14.58 -5.97 -5.86
CA LEU A 295 15.53 -5.03 -5.27
C LEU A 295 15.70 -3.75 -6.10
N LYS A 296 15.58 -3.85 -7.42
CA LYS A 296 15.72 -2.72 -8.36
C LYS A 296 14.49 -1.83 -8.42
N LEU A 297 13.30 -2.30 -8.01
CA LEU A 297 12.08 -1.48 -7.99
C LEU A 297 12.13 -0.26 -7.06
N LYS A 298 13.20 -0.08 -6.29
CA LYS A 298 13.49 1.17 -5.56
C LYS A 298 14.10 2.26 -6.45
N ASP A 299 14.68 1.92 -7.59
CA ASP A 299 15.42 2.85 -8.44
C ASP A 299 14.49 3.42 -9.54
N PRO A 300 14.49 4.75 -9.81
CA PRO A 300 13.57 5.39 -10.75
C PRO A 300 13.57 4.77 -12.15
N GLN A 301 14.74 4.36 -12.64
CA GLN A 301 14.87 3.74 -13.97
C GLN A 301 14.11 2.40 -14.10
N TYR A 302 13.73 1.76 -12.98
CA TYR A 302 12.95 0.53 -12.97
C TYR A 302 11.50 0.78 -12.59
N TYR A 303 11.22 1.48 -11.49
CA TYR A 303 9.83 1.67 -11.09
C TYR A 303 9.02 2.63 -11.98
N GLN A 304 9.70 3.45 -12.81
CA GLN A 304 9.07 4.30 -13.82
C GLN A 304 9.03 3.66 -15.21
N ASP A 305 9.52 2.42 -15.35
CA ASP A 305 9.47 1.70 -16.62
C ASP A 305 8.02 1.43 -17.03
N THR A 306 7.75 1.48 -18.34
CA THR A 306 6.41 1.29 -18.90
C THR A 306 5.79 -0.08 -18.62
N LEU A 307 6.61 -1.09 -18.32
CA LEU A 307 6.19 -2.44 -17.94
C LEU A 307 5.79 -2.54 -16.46
N VAL A 308 6.12 -1.55 -15.66
CA VAL A 308 5.80 -1.52 -14.23
C VAL A 308 4.47 -0.81 -14.03
N HIS A 309 3.53 -1.49 -13.42
CA HIS A 309 2.17 -1.00 -13.25
C HIS A 309 1.91 -0.44 -11.84
N TYR A 310 2.66 -0.91 -10.83
CA TYR A 310 2.47 -0.56 -9.42
C TYR A 310 3.57 0.35 -8.86
N GLY A 311 4.66 0.52 -9.63
CA GLY A 311 5.66 1.54 -9.36
C GLY A 311 6.65 1.19 -8.26
N TYR A 312 6.99 2.16 -7.41
CA TYR A 312 8.03 2.06 -6.40
C TYR A 312 7.77 0.99 -5.35
N MET A 313 8.81 0.17 -5.06
CA MET A 313 8.79 -0.83 -3.99
C MET A 313 10.11 -0.82 -3.19
N ARG A 314 10.02 -0.93 -1.86
CA ARG A 314 11.16 -1.21 -0.97
C ARG A 314 11.45 -2.72 -0.92
N GLY A 315 12.01 -3.25 -2.01
CA GLY A 315 12.15 -4.69 -2.21
C GLY A 315 13.09 -5.43 -1.25
N THR A 316 13.99 -4.70 -0.54
CA THR A 316 14.99 -5.33 0.35
C THR A 316 14.34 -6.18 1.44
N GLU A 317 13.27 -5.69 2.05
CA GLU A 317 12.59 -6.43 3.11
C GLU A 317 11.94 -7.70 2.60
N THR A 318 11.29 -7.63 1.45
CA THR A 318 10.65 -8.79 0.82
C THR A 318 11.68 -9.85 0.41
N ALA A 319 12.82 -9.44 -0.14
CA ALA A 319 13.91 -10.35 -0.46
C ALA A 319 14.44 -11.03 0.81
N ASP A 320 14.73 -10.27 1.85
CA ASP A 320 15.19 -10.79 3.14
C ASP A 320 14.14 -11.69 3.82
N TYR A 321 12.87 -11.39 3.65
CA TYR A 321 11.77 -12.19 4.19
C TYR A 321 11.80 -13.60 3.63
N VAL A 322 11.90 -13.76 2.31
CA VAL A 322 12.00 -15.06 1.66
C VAL A 322 13.25 -15.80 2.11
N ASP A 323 14.41 -15.13 2.11
CA ASP A 323 15.68 -15.71 2.51
C ASP A 323 15.65 -16.25 3.96
N ARG A 324 15.10 -15.48 4.90
CA ARG A 324 14.98 -15.87 6.32
C ARG A 324 14.03 -17.04 6.52
N ILE A 325 12.90 -17.06 5.81
CA ILE A 325 11.94 -18.17 5.89
C ILE A 325 12.58 -19.45 5.35
N ARG A 326 13.28 -19.39 4.21
CA ARG A 326 13.96 -20.54 3.62
C ARG A 326 15.07 -21.08 4.52
N ALA A 327 15.89 -20.21 5.09
CA ALA A 327 16.93 -20.61 6.03
C ALA A 327 16.33 -21.33 7.26
N ARG A 328 15.25 -20.80 7.81
CA ARG A 328 14.53 -21.35 8.95
C ARG A 328 13.83 -22.67 8.61
N TYR A 329 13.17 -22.74 7.47
CA TYR A 329 12.58 -23.98 6.98
C TYR A 329 13.61 -25.09 6.85
N ASN A 330 14.77 -24.80 6.28
CA ASN A 330 15.87 -25.76 6.17
C ASN A 330 16.39 -26.24 7.55
N GLU A 331 16.40 -25.35 8.54
CA GLU A 331 16.73 -25.73 9.92
C GLU A 331 15.65 -26.65 10.51
N TYR A 332 14.37 -26.31 10.36
CA TYR A 332 13.26 -27.11 10.87
C TYR A 332 13.19 -28.48 10.20
N ALA A 333 13.36 -28.52 8.87
CA ALA A 333 13.35 -29.77 8.11
C ALA A 333 14.45 -30.76 8.52
N ARG A 334 15.61 -30.25 8.99
CA ARG A 334 16.70 -31.10 9.50
C ARG A 334 16.45 -31.60 10.91
N LYS A 335 15.78 -30.83 11.77
CA LYS A 335 15.63 -31.09 13.19
C LYS A 335 14.32 -31.75 13.59
N VAL A 336 13.29 -31.56 12.79
CA VAL A 336 11.93 -32.03 13.07
C VAL A 336 11.43 -32.89 11.93
N ARG A 337 10.97 -34.12 12.25
CA ARG A 337 10.40 -35.04 11.24
C ARG A 337 9.09 -34.48 10.66
N GLN A 338 8.81 -34.86 9.42
CA GLN A 338 7.59 -34.46 8.74
C GLN A 338 6.35 -35.07 9.38
#